data_e05b306567e922da3c0e2dabe2bd6871
#
_entry.id   e05b306567e922da3c0e2dabe2bd6871
#
_cell.length_a   1.000
_cell.length_b   1.000
_cell.length_c   1.000
_cell.angle_alpha   90.00
_cell.angle_beta   90.00
_cell.angle_gamma   90.00
#
_symmetry.space_group_name_H-M   'P 1'
#
loop_
_entity.id
_entity.type
_entity.pdbx_description
1 polymer ?
#
loop_
_entity_poly.entity_id
_entity_poly.type
_entity_poly.pdbx_seq_one_letter_code
_entity_poly.pdbx_strand_id
1 'polypeptide(L)'
;VANRGEIAVRIIKAVQEAGVRAVAIYSDPDRDSLHTEMANQSIYLPGESLSENYLNSEAIIEAAKSSGAQAIHPGYGFLSERAEFAEAVTKSGITWIGPSPVAIETMGDKISARSRMIESGVPVIPGDEVAIPDDSDHLGTLASVAARVGYPLLLKASAGGGGKGMRIVSCLLYTSDAADEMRR
;
A
#
# COMPACT_ATOMS: atom_id res chain seq x y z
N VAL A 1 -5.09 -15.02 -7.57
CA VAL A 1 -5.47 -13.83 -6.77
C VAL A 1 -4.58 -13.81 -5.53
N ALA A 2 -3.70 -12.81 -5.43
CA ALA A 2 -2.71 -12.70 -4.34
C ALA A 2 -3.26 -11.86 -3.17
N ASN A 3 -4.40 -12.28 -2.64
CA ASN A 3 -5.06 -11.64 -1.52
C ASN A 3 -6.05 -12.61 -0.85
N ARG A 4 -6.74 -12.16 0.20
CA ARG A 4 -7.71 -12.93 1.00
C ARG A 4 -9.01 -12.17 1.22
N GLY A 5 -9.96 -12.82 1.88
CA GLY A 5 -11.18 -12.17 2.36
C GLY A 5 -12.07 -11.62 1.23
N GLU A 6 -12.74 -10.51 1.51
CA GLU A 6 -13.75 -9.94 0.61
C GLU A 6 -13.18 -9.48 -0.72
N ILE A 7 -11.95 -8.94 -0.73
CA ILE A 7 -11.34 -8.49 -1.99
C ILE A 7 -10.98 -9.67 -2.89
N ALA A 8 -10.52 -10.79 -2.31
CA ALA A 8 -10.27 -12.00 -3.09
C ALA A 8 -11.58 -12.55 -3.68
N VAL A 9 -12.66 -12.59 -2.90
CA VAL A 9 -14.00 -12.99 -3.37
C VAL A 9 -14.44 -12.12 -4.55
N ARG A 10 -14.32 -10.79 -4.42
CA ARG A 10 -14.69 -9.85 -5.48
C ARG A 10 -13.92 -10.08 -6.78
N ILE A 11 -12.59 -10.26 -6.66
CA ILE A 11 -11.73 -10.49 -7.83
C ILE A 11 -12.05 -11.85 -8.47
N ILE A 12 -12.18 -12.91 -7.67
CA ILE A 12 -12.52 -14.26 -8.17
C ILE A 12 -13.82 -14.23 -8.94
N LYS A 13 -14.85 -13.57 -8.41
CA LYS A 13 -16.14 -13.43 -9.09
C LYS A 13 -15.99 -12.71 -10.42
N ALA A 14 -15.31 -11.57 -10.47
CA ALA A 14 -15.11 -10.81 -11.70
C ALA A 14 -14.31 -11.61 -12.75
N VAL A 15 -13.29 -12.34 -12.32
CA VAL A 15 -12.45 -13.21 -13.18
C VAL A 15 -13.30 -14.34 -13.79
N GLN A 16 -14.14 -14.98 -12.97
CA GLN A 16 -15.03 -16.07 -13.43
C GLN A 16 -16.13 -15.55 -14.36
N GLU A 17 -16.72 -14.38 -14.07
CA GLU A 17 -17.69 -13.72 -14.97
C GLU A 17 -17.08 -13.37 -16.33
N ALA A 18 -15.78 -13.10 -16.38
CA ALA A 18 -15.03 -12.91 -17.62
C ALA A 18 -14.64 -14.23 -18.33
N GLY A 19 -15.09 -15.38 -17.83
CA GLY A 19 -14.81 -16.69 -18.40
C GLY A 19 -13.37 -17.20 -18.15
N VAL A 20 -12.65 -16.59 -17.20
CA VAL A 20 -11.28 -16.95 -16.84
C VAL A 20 -11.26 -17.77 -15.54
N ARG A 21 -10.36 -18.74 -15.45
CA ARG A 21 -10.19 -19.53 -14.24
C ARG A 21 -9.48 -18.73 -13.15
N ALA A 22 -10.00 -18.78 -11.93
CA ALA A 22 -9.44 -18.11 -10.77
C ALA A 22 -8.69 -19.12 -9.87
N VAL A 23 -7.47 -18.77 -9.48
CA VAL A 23 -6.69 -19.47 -8.46
C VAL A 23 -6.60 -18.59 -7.22
N ALA A 24 -7.02 -19.11 -6.08
CA ALA A 24 -6.86 -18.45 -4.78
C ALA A 24 -5.59 -18.96 -4.08
N ILE A 25 -5.06 -18.14 -3.17
CA ILE A 25 -4.07 -18.55 -2.18
C ILE A 25 -4.69 -18.47 -0.79
N TYR A 26 -4.25 -19.29 0.15
CA TYR A 26 -4.74 -19.26 1.52
C TYR A 26 -3.71 -19.73 2.54
N SER A 27 -3.77 -19.18 3.75
CA SER A 27 -3.07 -19.68 4.94
C SER A 27 -4.02 -20.51 5.81
N ASP A 28 -3.52 -21.16 6.87
CA ASP A 28 -4.34 -22.03 7.72
C ASP A 28 -5.64 -21.38 8.24
N PRO A 29 -5.65 -20.13 8.75
CA PRO A 29 -6.89 -19.49 9.19
C PRO A 29 -7.93 -19.28 8.08
N ASP A 30 -7.51 -19.29 6.82
CA ASP A 30 -8.38 -19.03 5.67
C ASP A 30 -8.76 -20.29 4.89
N ARG A 31 -8.44 -21.47 5.39
CA ARG A 31 -8.65 -22.76 4.71
C ARG A 31 -10.10 -22.92 4.22
N ASP A 32 -11.05 -22.62 5.07
CA ASP A 32 -12.49 -22.77 4.80
C ASP A 32 -13.15 -21.39 4.52
N SER A 33 -12.38 -20.43 4.03
CA SER A 33 -12.90 -19.09 3.70
C SER A 33 -13.60 -19.10 2.35
N LEU A 34 -14.59 -18.21 2.18
CA LEU A 34 -15.40 -18.12 0.97
C LEU A 34 -14.57 -17.97 -0.31
N HIS A 35 -13.45 -17.24 -0.28
CA HIS A 35 -12.61 -17.08 -1.46
C HIS A 35 -11.91 -18.37 -1.89
N THR A 36 -11.60 -19.28 -0.95
CA THR A 36 -11.03 -20.59 -1.26
C THR A 36 -12.06 -21.53 -1.87
N GLU A 37 -13.30 -21.46 -1.37
CA GLU A 37 -14.41 -22.28 -1.88
C GLU A 37 -14.86 -21.84 -3.28
N MET A 38 -14.86 -20.53 -3.55
CA MET A 38 -15.30 -19.97 -4.83
C MET A 38 -14.29 -20.14 -5.96
N ALA A 39 -13.00 -20.24 -5.66
CA ALA A 39 -11.95 -20.37 -6.66
C ALA A 39 -12.01 -21.71 -7.42
N ASN A 40 -11.57 -21.71 -8.67
CA ASN A 40 -11.43 -22.96 -9.43
C ASN A 40 -10.32 -23.86 -8.89
N GLN A 41 -9.36 -23.27 -8.20
CA GLN A 41 -8.25 -23.94 -7.52
C GLN A 41 -7.79 -23.06 -6.36
N SER A 42 -7.35 -23.69 -5.26
CA SER A 42 -6.80 -22.99 -4.10
C SER A 42 -5.45 -23.58 -3.71
N ILE A 43 -4.46 -22.73 -3.49
CA ILE A 43 -3.09 -23.13 -3.15
C ILE A 43 -2.79 -22.71 -1.72
N TYR A 44 -2.39 -23.66 -0.92
CA TYR A 44 -1.97 -23.43 0.45
C TYR A 44 -0.62 -22.73 0.52
N LEU A 45 -0.54 -21.66 1.29
CA LEU A 45 0.70 -20.99 1.66
C LEU A 45 1.04 -21.34 3.11
N PRO A 46 2.09 -22.12 3.36
CA PRO A 46 2.50 -22.44 4.72
C PRO A 46 3.05 -21.22 5.46
N GLY A 47 2.99 -21.25 6.78
CA GLY A 47 3.57 -20.24 7.67
C GLY A 47 2.58 -19.74 8.72
N GLU A 48 3.09 -19.37 9.88
CA GLU A 48 2.30 -18.90 11.01
C GLU A 48 2.07 -17.38 11.00
N SER A 49 2.89 -16.65 10.24
CA SER A 49 2.83 -15.19 10.13
C SER A 49 2.50 -14.70 8.72
N LEU A 50 2.01 -13.47 8.61
CA LEU A 50 1.78 -12.82 7.31
C LEU A 50 3.05 -12.70 6.47
N SER A 51 4.20 -12.53 7.10
CA SER A 51 5.49 -12.45 6.41
C SER A 51 5.93 -13.77 5.77
N GLU A 52 5.42 -14.89 6.27
CA GLU A 52 5.72 -16.22 5.73
C GLU A 52 4.74 -16.64 4.63
N ASN A 53 3.55 -16.04 4.59
CA ASN A 53 2.50 -16.39 3.62
C ASN A 53 2.09 -15.22 2.71
N TYR A 54 1.10 -14.40 3.06
CA TYR A 54 0.55 -13.34 2.18
C TYR A 54 1.50 -12.18 1.88
N LEU A 55 2.56 -12.00 2.66
CA LEU A 55 3.63 -11.01 2.41
C LEU A 55 4.91 -11.67 1.88
N ASN A 56 4.88 -12.96 1.57
CA ASN A 56 5.99 -13.68 0.97
C ASN A 56 5.87 -13.69 -0.56
N SER A 57 6.58 -12.78 -1.21
CA SER A 57 6.58 -12.63 -2.67
C SER A 57 6.99 -13.89 -3.40
N GLU A 58 8.00 -14.61 -2.89
CA GLU A 58 8.53 -15.83 -3.51
C GLU A 58 7.50 -16.97 -3.44
N ALA A 59 6.90 -17.17 -2.27
CA ALA A 59 5.87 -18.20 -2.09
C ALA A 59 4.65 -17.97 -2.99
N ILE A 60 4.23 -16.70 -3.17
CA ILE A 60 3.10 -16.36 -4.04
C ILE A 60 3.45 -16.59 -5.51
N ILE A 61 4.65 -16.22 -5.96
CA ILE A 61 5.10 -16.45 -7.33
C ILE A 61 5.24 -17.96 -7.60
N GLU A 62 5.74 -18.74 -6.65
CA GLU A 62 5.84 -20.19 -6.78
C GLU A 62 4.44 -20.85 -6.83
N ALA A 63 3.50 -20.40 -6.00
CA ALA A 63 2.10 -20.84 -6.06
C ALA A 63 1.46 -20.54 -7.43
N ALA A 64 1.77 -19.38 -8.02
CA ALA A 64 1.31 -19.03 -9.35
C ALA A 64 1.91 -19.95 -10.43
N LYS A 65 3.21 -20.22 -10.37
CA LYS A 65 3.89 -21.11 -11.30
C LYS A 65 3.38 -22.55 -11.21
N SER A 66 3.28 -23.10 -9.99
CA SER A 66 2.84 -24.47 -9.76
C SER A 66 1.38 -24.70 -10.16
N SER A 67 0.53 -23.68 -10.05
CA SER A 67 -0.86 -23.75 -10.50
C SER A 67 -1.05 -23.49 -12.00
N GLY A 68 0.00 -23.09 -12.73
CA GLY A 68 -0.08 -22.69 -14.12
C GLY A 68 -0.78 -21.33 -14.33
N ALA A 69 -0.86 -20.49 -13.31
CA ALA A 69 -1.46 -19.17 -13.44
C ALA A 69 -0.64 -18.26 -14.36
N GLN A 70 -1.30 -17.58 -15.27
CA GLN A 70 -0.69 -16.71 -16.26
C GLN A 70 -0.63 -15.25 -15.81
N ALA A 71 -1.41 -14.89 -14.79
CA ALA A 71 -1.49 -13.53 -14.26
C ALA A 71 -1.68 -13.54 -12.75
N ILE A 72 -1.21 -12.46 -12.09
CA ILE A 72 -1.43 -12.21 -10.66
C ILE A 72 -2.15 -10.89 -10.48
N HIS A 73 -3.29 -10.94 -9.78
CA HIS A 73 -3.99 -9.76 -9.28
C HIS A 73 -3.75 -9.62 -7.78
N PRO A 74 -3.11 -8.56 -7.30
CA PRO A 74 -2.74 -8.41 -5.88
C PRO A 74 -3.89 -7.95 -4.97
N GLY A 75 -5.02 -7.50 -5.53
CA GLY A 75 -6.07 -6.83 -4.77
C GLY A 75 -5.64 -5.45 -4.28
N TYR A 76 -5.93 -5.16 -3.01
CA TYR A 76 -5.43 -3.99 -2.29
C TYR A 76 -4.79 -4.40 -0.95
N GLY A 77 -3.93 -3.54 -0.37
CA GLY A 77 -3.13 -3.90 0.80
C GLY A 77 -2.11 -4.99 0.51
N PHE A 78 -1.52 -5.59 1.53
CA PHE A 78 -0.46 -6.58 1.42
C PHE A 78 0.64 -6.15 0.43
N LEU A 79 0.87 -6.94 -0.62
CA LEU A 79 1.91 -6.67 -1.62
C LEU A 79 1.44 -5.78 -2.79
N SER A 80 0.18 -5.33 -2.81
CA SER A 80 -0.34 -4.51 -3.90
C SER A 80 0.34 -3.15 -4.04
N GLU A 81 0.90 -2.64 -2.94
CA GLU A 81 1.61 -1.35 -2.86
C GLU A 81 3.14 -1.51 -2.86
N ARG A 82 3.64 -2.70 -3.20
CA ARG A 82 5.06 -3.02 -3.27
C ARG A 82 5.53 -3.09 -4.72
N ALA A 83 6.28 -2.09 -5.15
CA ALA A 83 6.85 -2.03 -6.50
C ALA A 83 7.74 -3.25 -6.80
N GLU A 84 8.52 -3.70 -5.82
CA GLU A 84 9.40 -4.86 -5.93
C GLU A 84 8.63 -6.15 -6.24
N PHE A 85 7.43 -6.31 -5.68
CA PHE A 85 6.60 -7.48 -5.96
C PHE A 85 6.07 -7.44 -7.40
N ALA A 86 5.58 -6.29 -7.86
CA ALA A 86 5.14 -6.13 -9.25
C ALA A 86 6.26 -6.42 -10.25
N GLU A 87 7.49 -5.96 -9.95
CA GLU A 87 8.68 -6.29 -10.74
C GLU A 87 9.01 -7.79 -10.73
N ALA A 88 9.01 -8.41 -9.53
CA ALA A 88 9.32 -9.83 -9.38
C ALA A 88 8.33 -10.71 -10.16
N VAL A 89 7.03 -10.39 -10.11
CA VAL A 89 5.99 -11.06 -10.89
C VAL A 89 6.28 -10.95 -12.39
N THR A 90 6.55 -9.75 -12.88
CA THR A 90 6.84 -9.49 -14.28
C THR A 90 8.12 -10.20 -14.74
N LYS A 91 9.19 -10.12 -13.95
CA LYS A 91 10.47 -10.82 -14.22
C LYS A 91 10.32 -12.34 -14.22
N SER A 92 9.33 -12.88 -13.52
CA SER A 92 9.04 -14.33 -13.52
C SER A 92 8.24 -14.80 -14.75
N GLY A 93 7.89 -13.92 -15.67
CA GLY A 93 7.11 -14.23 -16.88
C GLY A 93 5.60 -14.30 -16.63
N ILE A 94 5.12 -13.84 -15.49
CA ILE A 94 3.70 -13.81 -15.12
C ILE A 94 3.17 -12.38 -15.34
N THR A 95 1.98 -12.25 -15.90
CA THR A 95 1.35 -10.95 -16.12
C THR A 95 0.94 -10.32 -14.77
N TRP A 96 1.42 -9.12 -14.52
CA TRP A 96 0.99 -8.31 -13.40
C TRP A 96 -0.30 -7.56 -13.74
N ILE A 97 -1.36 -7.76 -12.94
CA ILE A 97 -2.63 -7.02 -13.08
C ILE A 97 -2.64 -5.89 -12.06
N GLY A 98 -2.20 -4.72 -12.49
CA GLY A 98 -2.06 -3.54 -11.63
C GLY A 98 -1.26 -2.43 -12.31
N PRO A 99 -1.02 -1.31 -11.60
CA PRO A 99 -0.18 -0.23 -12.11
C PRO A 99 1.28 -0.68 -12.25
N SER A 100 2.05 0.03 -13.07
CA SER A 100 3.47 -0.27 -13.23
C SER A 100 4.24 -0.10 -11.91
N PRO A 101 5.38 -0.80 -11.71
CA PRO A 101 6.21 -0.63 -10.52
C PRO A 101 6.56 0.84 -10.25
N VAL A 102 6.93 1.59 -11.29
CA VAL A 102 7.22 3.03 -11.19
C VAL A 102 6.01 3.83 -10.71
N ALA A 103 4.81 3.50 -11.17
CA ALA A 103 3.60 4.17 -10.71
C ALA A 103 3.30 3.84 -9.24
N ILE A 104 3.50 2.58 -8.82
CA ILE A 104 3.33 2.17 -7.42
C ILE A 104 4.31 2.94 -6.52
N GLU A 105 5.57 3.01 -6.89
CA GLU A 105 6.62 3.71 -6.13
C GLU A 105 6.32 5.20 -6.01
N THR A 106 6.04 5.86 -7.16
CA THR A 106 5.76 7.30 -7.21
C THR A 106 4.52 7.68 -6.40
N MET A 107 3.46 6.87 -6.46
CA MET A 107 2.20 7.14 -5.75
C MET A 107 2.20 6.64 -4.30
N GLY A 108 3.10 5.74 -3.94
CA GLY A 108 3.27 5.23 -2.59
C GLY A 108 3.91 6.24 -1.63
N ASP A 109 4.80 7.09 -2.13
CA ASP A 109 5.37 8.20 -1.37
C ASP A 109 4.47 9.44 -1.43
N LYS A 110 4.02 9.93 -0.27
CA LYS A 110 3.05 11.04 -0.20
C LYS A 110 3.58 12.35 -0.77
N ILE A 111 4.88 12.60 -0.61
CA ILE A 111 5.52 13.84 -1.09
C ILE A 111 5.65 13.77 -2.60
N SER A 112 6.20 12.69 -3.13
CA SER A 112 6.37 12.45 -4.56
C SER A 112 5.03 12.44 -5.30
N ALA A 113 4.03 11.76 -4.74
CA ALA A 113 2.68 11.72 -5.30
C ALA A 113 2.06 13.11 -5.39
N ARG A 114 2.20 13.92 -4.34
CA ARG A 114 1.68 15.28 -4.31
C ARG A 114 2.38 16.16 -5.35
N SER A 115 3.71 16.16 -5.40
CA SER A 115 4.50 16.91 -6.38
C SER A 115 4.08 16.55 -7.80
N ARG A 116 3.91 15.25 -8.06
CA ARG A 116 3.47 14.75 -9.37
C ARG A 116 2.06 15.23 -9.76
N MET A 117 1.14 15.29 -8.78
CA MET A 117 -0.21 15.81 -9.01
C MET A 117 -0.18 17.31 -9.34
N ILE A 118 0.62 18.11 -8.62
CA ILE A 118 0.80 19.54 -8.89
C ILE A 118 1.36 19.76 -10.30
N GLU A 119 2.43 19.05 -10.67
CA GLU A 119 3.03 19.11 -12.01
C GLU A 119 2.03 18.78 -13.12
N SER A 120 1.11 17.86 -12.83
CA SER A 120 0.07 17.41 -13.76
C SER A 120 -1.17 18.31 -13.77
N GLY A 121 -1.17 19.42 -13.02
CA GLY A 121 -2.30 20.35 -12.94
C GLY A 121 -3.51 19.85 -12.16
N VAL A 122 -3.35 18.75 -11.38
CA VAL A 122 -4.42 18.22 -10.53
C VAL A 122 -4.52 19.08 -9.26
N PRO A 123 -5.72 19.58 -8.89
CA PRO A 123 -5.91 20.32 -7.66
C PRO A 123 -5.52 19.49 -6.43
N VAL A 124 -4.71 20.06 -5.56
CA VAL A 124 -4.29 19.45 -4.30
C VAL A 124 -4.68 20.32 -3.12
N ILE A 125 -4.91 19.71 -1.96
CA ILE A 125 -5.15 20.45 -0.71
C ILE A 125 -3.91 21.29 -0.39
N PRO A 126 -4.03 22.57 0.00
CA PRO A 126 -2.88 23.37 0.43
C PRO A 126 -2.03 22.65 1.48
N GLY A 127 -0.72 22.69 1.33
CA GLY A 127 0.21 22.02 2.22
C GLY A 127 1.64 22.22 1.78
N ASP A 128 2.58 21.72 2.55
CA ASP A 128 4.01 21.78 2.25
C ASP A 128 4.56 20.38 1.97
N GLU A 129 5.55 20.33 1.09
CA GLU A 129 6.22 19.09 0.65
C GLU A 129 7.54 18.84 1.40
N VAL A 130 7.88 19.75 2.33
CA VAL A 130 9.12 19.62 3.09
C VAL A 130 8.98 18.57 4.17
N ALA A 131 9.77 17.51 4.08
CA ALA A 131 9.98 16.61 5.19
C ALA A 131 10.67 17.40 6.32
N ILE A 132 10.10 17.34 7.53
CA ILE A 132 10.70 18.01 8.68
C ILE A 132 11.90 17.17 9.11
N PRO A 133 13.11 17.74 9.09
CA PRO A 133 14.32 16.99 9.45
C PRO A 133 14.29 16.59 10.92
N ASP A 134 14.99 15.52 11.24
CA ASP A 134 15.15 15.00 12.60
C ASP A 134 16.43 15.53 13.27
N ASP A 135 16.63 16.83 13.14
CA ASP A 135 17.79 17.54 13.68
C ASP A 135 17.38 18.66 14.66
N SER A 136 18.37 19.41 15.16
CA SER A 136 18.18 20.47 16.12
C SER A 136 17.38 21.69 15.58
N ASP A 137 17.22 21.81 14.25
CA ASP A 137 16.52 22.92 13.61
C ASP A 137 15.07 22.60 13.18
N HIS A 138 14.55 21.46 13.58
CA HIS A 138 13.19 21.03 13.24
C HIS A 138 12.11 22.06 13.64
N LEU A 139 12.29 22.78 14.76
CA LEU A 139 11.34 23.80 15.22
C LEU A 139 11.30 25.00 14.30
N GLY A 140 12.45 25.46 13.80
CA GLY A 140 12.53 26.56 12.83
C GLY A 140 11.86 26.20 11.50
N THR A 141 12.12 25.00 11.01
CA THR A 141 11.47 24.46 9.81
C THR A 141 9.97 24.33 10.00
N LEU A 142 9.51 23.75 11.10
CA LEU A 142 8.08 23.64 11.44
C LEU A 142 7.38 24.99 11.49
N ALA A 143 7.98 25.98 12.17
CA ALA A 143 7.42 27.33 12.28
C ALA A 143 7.28 28.00 10.90
N SER A 144 8.28 27.87 10.04
CA SER A 144 8.29 28.44 8.69
C SER A 144 7.23 27.77 7.78
N VAL A 145 7.10 26.45 7.85
CA VAL A 145 6.08 25.69 7.12
C VAL A 145 4.68 26.08 7.62
N ALA A 146 4.49 26.12 8.92
CA ALA A 146 3.21 26.51 9.53
C ALA A 146 2.77 27.93 9.15
N ALA A 147 3.72 28.86 9.04
CA ALA A 147 3.43 30.22 8.59
C ALA A 147 2.97 30.28 7.13
N ARG A 148 3.50 29.40 6.24
CA ARG A 148 3.08 29.32 4.83
C ARG A 148 1.74 28.63 4.64
N VAL A 149 1.51 27.53 5.36
CA VAL A 149 0.28 26.73 5.22
C VAL A 149 -0.91 27.38 5.91
N GLY A 150 -0.67 28.04 7.05
CA GLY A 150 -1.70 28.63 7.90
C GLY A 150 -2.28 27.63 8.90
N TYR A 151 -3.00 28.17 9.90
CA TYR A 151 -3.67 27.38 10.93
C TYR A 151 -5.20 27.34 10.70
N PRO A 152 -5.91 26.27 11.08
CA PRO A 152 -5.39 25.01 11.62
C PRO A 152 -4.69 24.18 10.53
N LEU A 153 -3.62 23.47 10.89
CA LEU A 153 -2.91 22.56 10.00
C LEU A 153 -2.91 21.13 10.52
N LEU A 154 -2.64 20.18 9.63
CA LEU A 154 -2.56 18.76 9.95
C LEU A 154 -1.13 18.26 9.71
N LEU A 155 -0.42 17.90 10.78
CA LEU A 155 0.85 17.17 10.69
C LEU A 155 0.57 15.70 10.38
N LYS A 156 1.36 15.13 9.48
CA LYS A 156 1.27 13.71 9.09
C LYS A 156 2.65 13.07 9.13
N ALA A 157 2.74 11.86 9.69
CA ALA A 157 3.96 11.06 9.55
C ALA A 157 4.19 10.69 8.08
N SER A 158 5.44 10.77 7.61
CA SER A 158 5.82 10.40 6.24
C SER A 158 5.51 8.92 5.94
N ALA A 159 5.80 8.03 6.88
CA ALA A 159 5.62 6.58 6.77
C ALA A 159 4.29 6.07 7.36
N GLY A 160 3.32 6.92 7.67
CA GLY A 160 2.02 6.53 8.26
C GLY A 160 0.93 6.33 7.22
N GLY A 161 0.03 5.37 7.45
CA GLY A 161 -1.17 5.11 6.66
C GLY A 161 -2.42 4.96 7.53
N GLY A 162 -3.62 5.00 6.91
CA GLY A 162 -4.88 4.74 7.61
C GLY A 162 -5.23 5.72 8.74
N GLY A 163 -4.74 6.95 8.70
CA GLY A 163 -5.00 7.96 9.73
C GLY A 163 -4.08 7.88 10.96
N LYS A 164 -3.18 6.92 11.02
CA LYS A 164 -2.19 6.81 12.09
C LYS A 164 -1.08 7.86 11.92
N GLY A 165 -0.59 8.43 13.03
CA GLY A 165 0.45 9.46 13.00
C GLY A 165 -0.03 10.79 12.41
N MET A 166 -1.27 11.20 12.70
CA MET A 166 -1.81 12.52 12.34
C MET A 166 -2.13 13.32 13.60
N ARG A 167 -1.77 14.64 13.57
CA ARG A 167 -2.09 15.60 14.64
C ARG A 167 -2.61 16.90 14.06
N ILE A 168 -3.71 17.38 14.58
CA ILE A 168 -4.24 18.72 14.27
C ILE A 168 -3.53 19.73 15.16
N VAL A 169 -3.00 20.78 14.55
CA VAL A 169 -2.30 21.86 15.23
C VAL A 169 -3.04 23.18 14.96
N SER A 170 -3.50 23.80 16.03
CA SER A 170 -4.31 25.01 15.96
C SER A 170 -3.50 26.32 16.10
N CYS A 171 -2.27 26.25 16.61
CA CYS A 171 -1.39 27.40 16.75
C CYS A 171 0.09 26.97 16.93
N LEU A 172 1.00 27.92 16.86
CA LEU A 172 2.45 27.67 16.91
C LEU A 172 2.89 26.98 18.24
N LEU A 173 2.29 27.31 19.36
CA LEU A 173 2.65 26.74 20.66
C LEU A 173 2.47 25.20 20.74
N TYR A 174 1.49 24.66 20.00
CA TYR A 174 1.23 23.22 19.98
C TYR A 174 1.97 22.49 18.83
N THR A 175 2.70 23.22 17.97
CA THR A 175 3.37 22.60 16.82
C THR A 175 4.54 21.71 17.25
N SER A 176 5.34 22.15 18.21
CA SER A 176 6.46 21.38 18.76
C SER A 176 6.02 20.13 19.48
N ASP A 177 5.05 20.24 20.39
CA ASP A 177 4.54 19.11 21.18
C ASP A 177 3.93 18.01 20.28
N ALA A 178 3.17 18.43 19.25
CA ALA A 178 2.56 17.50 18.30
C ALA A 178 3.61 16.78 17.43
N ALA A 179 4.71 17.46 17.07
CA ALA A 179 5.80 16.85 16.31
C ALA A 179 6.58 15.82 17.15
N ASP A 180 6.82 16.11 18.43
CA ASP A 180 7.52 15.21 19.34
C ASP A 180 6.69 13.96 19.67
N GLU A 181 5.36 14.10 19.80
CA GLU A 181 4.47 12.95 19.97
C GLU A 181 4.41 12.03 18.74
N MET A 182 4.60 12.54 17.55
CA MET A 182 4.61 11.76 16.31
C MET A 182 5.88 10.94 16.10
N ARG A 183 6.95 11.24 16.85
CA ARG A 183 8.25 10.53 16.80
C ARG A 183 8.33 9.34 17.76
N ARG A 184 7.38 9.20 18.67
CA ARG A 184 7.29 8.09 19.63
C ARG A 184 6.40 6.96 19.08
#